data_ed4331e7b853cd4b707c5f033d46a4d1
#
_entry.id   ed4331e7b853cd4b707c5f033d46a4d1
#
_cell.length_a   1.000
_cell.length_b   1.000
_cell.length_c   1.000
_cell.angle_alpha   90.00
_cell.angle_beta   90.00
_cell.angle_gamma   90.00
#
_symmetry.space_group_name_H-M   'P 1'
#
loop_
_entity.id
_entity.type
_entity.pdbx_description
1 polymer ?
#
loop_
_entity_poly.entity_id
_entity_poly.type
_entity_poly.pdbx_seq_one_letter_code
_entity_poly.pdbx_strand_id
1 'polypeptide(L)'
;MTPSPVQLLDAAISPWSTSTTCSSMPEPCGVGSSTKLLKSSRVSPLTTCTSTYLHVDAVTIALVRDPQRFDVIVTDNLIGDIITDLASAVTGGVGLAPSANINTSGEFPSMFEPVHGSAPDIAGTGKADPTAAILSIALLLDHLDRPEDAARVREAVSANNATRASGPARTTSEIGRDIAQRI
;
A
#
# COMPACT_ATOMS: atom_id res chain seq x y z
N MET A 1 7.42 -11.38 -18.34
CA MET A 1 8.10 -10.42 -17.44
C MET A 1 7.26 -10.33 -16.19
N THR A 2 7.75 -10.82 -15.06
CA THR A 2 7.09 -10.64 -13.76
C THR A 2 7.27 -9.18 -13.35
N PRO A 3 6.20 -8.46 -12.97
CA PRO A 3 6.32 -7.09 -12.47
C PRO A 3 7.18 -7.07 -11.21
N SER A 4 7.93 -5.98 -11.01
CA SER A 4 8.73 -5.81 -9.80
C SER A 4 7.84 -5.71 -8.56
N PRO A 5 8.34 -6.07 -7.37
CA PRO A 5 7.59 -5.92 -6.11
C PRO A 5 7.02 -4.51 -5.87
N VAL A 6 7.70 -3.49 -6.39
CA VAL A 6 7.27 -2.08 -6.32
C VAL A 6 6.02 -1.83 -7.17
N GLN A 7 5.88 -2.48 -8.35
CA GLN A 7 4.67 -2.37 -9.17
C GLN A 7 3.45 -3.06 -8.52
N LEU A 8 3.70 -4.07 -7.69
CA LEU A 8 2.65 -4.71 -6.90
C LEU A 8 2.17 -3.80 -5.74
N LEU A 9 3.09 -3.05 -5.15
CA LEU A 9 2.77 -2.08 -4.11
C LEU A 9 1.98 -0.88 -4.68
N ASP A 10 2.34 -0.39 -5.88
CA ASP A 10 1.60 0.67 -6.58
C ASP A 10 0.19 0.23 -6.98
N ALA A 11 -0.02 -1.03 -7.27
CA ALA A 11 -1.37 -1.57 -7.53
C ALA A 11 -2.20 -1.70 -6.25
N ALA A 12 -1.58 -1.97 -5.11
CA ALA A 12 -2.23 -2.05 -3.80
C ALA A 12 -2.50 -0.67 -3.17
N ILE A 13 -1.71 0.34 -3.56
CA ILE A 13 -1.75 1.72 -3.05
C ILE A 13 -2.26 2.69 -4.14
N SER A 14 -3.00 2.19 -5.13
CA SER A 14 -3.59 3.06 -6.16
C SER A 14 -4.40 4.17 -5.49
N PRO A 15 -4.18 5.46 -5.87
CA PRO A 15 -4.70 6.59 -5.12
C PRO A 15 -6.22 6.55 -5.06
N TRP A 16 -6.74 6.80 -3.88
CA TRP A 16 -8.14 7.14 -3.63
C TRP A 16 -8.49 8.52 -4.22
N SER A 17 -8.04 8.82 -5.42
CA SER A 17 -8.35 10.05 -6.13
C SER A 17 -9.40 9.78 -7.21
N THR A 18 -10.57 9.43 -6.79
CA THR A 18 -11.86 9.88 -7.33
C THR A 18 -12.93 9.31 -6.43
N SER A 19 -13.75 10.16 -5.88
CA SER A 19 -14.99 9.83 -5.20
C SER A 19 -15.97 9.15 -6.19
N THR A 20 -15.67 7.93 -6.58
CA THR A 20 -16.65 7.08 -7.22
C THR A 20 -17.40 6.40 -6.09
N THR A 21 -18.40 7.11 -5.60
CA THR A 21 -19.46 6.49 -4.80
C THR A 21 -20.06 5.39 -5.66
N CYS A 22 -19.72 4.15 -5.35
CA CYS A 22 -20.44 2.99 -5.88
C CYS A 22 -21.84 3.03 -5.24
N SER A 23 -22.78 3.74 -5.89
CA SER A 23 -24.14 3.98 -5.40
C SER A 23 -25.06 2.76 -5.45
N SER A 24 -24.50 1.56 -5.60
CA SER A 24 -25.23 0.31 -5.59
C SER A 24 -24.51 -0.76 -4.77
N MET A 25 -24.21 -0.45 -3.50
CA MET A 25 -23.86 -1.51 -2.55
C MET A 25 -25.15 -2.11 -2.01
N PRO A 26 -25.45 -3.39 -2.24
CA PRO A 26 -26.46 -4.07 -1.44
C PRO A 26 -25.97 -4.11 0.02
N GLU A 27 -26.92 -3.90 0.95
CA GLU A 27 -26.74 -3.94 2.40
C GLU A 27 -25.82 -5.09 2.87
N PRO A 28 -25.04 -4.89 3.95
CA PRO A 28 -24.13 -5.91 4.46
C PRO A 28 -24.94 -7.07 5.02
N CYS A 29 -24.98 -8.17 4.32
CA CYS A 29 -25.40 -9.44 4.87
C CYS A 29 -24.40 -9.88 5.95
N GLY A 30 -24.90 -10.00 7.17
CA GLY A 30 -24.44 -10.81 8.29
C GLY A 30 -22.94 -10.96 8.55
N VAL A 31 -22.56 -10.60 9.76
CA VAL A 31 -21.23 -10.81 10.37
C VAL A 31 -20.76 -12.26 10.18
N GLY A 32 -20.00 -12.49 9.14
CA GLY A 32 -19.18 -13.68 8.92
C GLY A 32 -17.85 -13.22 8.38
N SER A 33 -16.77 -13.87 8.73
CA SER A 33 -15.38 -13.57 8.37
C SER A 33 -15.11 -13.61 6.85
N SER A 34 -15.83 -12.80 6.09
CA SER A 34 -15.79 -12.74 4.63
C SER A 34 -15.14 -11.44 4.18
N THR A 35 -14.08 -11.55 3.41
CA THR A 35 -13.37 -10.42 2.81
C THR A 35 -13.99 -10.10 1.46
N LYS A 36 -14.34 -8.83 1.21
CA LYS A 36 -14.90 -8.38 -0.06
C LYS A 36 -13.78 -7.89 -0.96
N LEU A 37 -13.69 -8.50 -2.13
CA LEU A 37 -12.75 -8.09 -3.17
C LEU A 37 -13.44 -7.16 -4.17
N LEU A 38 -12.83 -6.02 -4.45
CA LEU A 38 -13.25 -5.12 -5.51
C LEU A 38 -12.21 -5.15 -6.64
N LYS A 39 -12.62 -5.56 -7.82
CA LYS A 39 -11.80 -5.49 -9.02
C LYS A 39 -12.24 -4.28 -9.84
N SER A 40 -11.34 -3.32 -10.03
CA SER A 40 -11.56 -2.16 -10.88
C SER A 40 -10.92 -2.38 -12.24
N SER A 41 -11.69 -2.31 -13.31
CA SER A 41 -11.12 -2.28 -14.66
C SER A 41 -10.77 -0.82 -15.03
N ARG A 42 -9.50 -0.52 -15.24
CA ARG A 42 -8.97 0.82 -15.57
C ARG A 42 -9.29 1.27 -17.01
N VAL A 43 -10.51 1.09 -17.50
CA VAL A 43 -10.83 1.57 -18.86
C VAL A 43 -12.20 2.23 -18.87
N SER A 44 -12.21 3.57 -18.96
CA SER A 44 -13.36 4.41 -19.28
C SER A 44 -14.15 4.99 -18.08
N PRO A 45 -14.77 6.18 -18.22
CA PRO A 45 -15.50 6.90 -17.16
C PRO A 45 -16.80 6.24 -16.66
N LEU A 46 -17.11 5.04 -17.14
CA LEU A 46 -18.21 4.17 -16.67
C LEU A 46 -17.60 2.87 -16.11
N THR A 47 -16.83 2.97 -15.06
CA THR A 47 -16.14 1.83 -14.47
C THR A 47 -17.11 0.90 -13.76
N THR A 48 -17.39 -0.25 -14.36
CA THR A 48 -18.09 -1.35 -13.68
C THR A 48 -17.15 -1.99 -12.67
N CYS A 49 -17.40 -1.74 -11.39
CA CYS A 49 -16.71 -2.41 -10.30
C CYS A 49 -17.29 -3.82 -10.12
N THR A 50 -16.46 -4.86 -10.32
CA THR A 50 -16.86 -6.23 -10.01
C THR A 50 -16.42 -6.55 -8.58
N SER A 51 -17.35 -6.93 -7.71
CA SER A 51 -17.05 -7.34 -6.34
C SER A 51 -17.23 -8.83 -6.17
N THR A 52 -16.30 -9.47 -5.47
CA THR A 52 -16.34 -10.91 -5.15
C THR A 52 -16.11 -11.08 -3.65
N TYR A 53 -16.85 -12.00 -3.03
CA TYR A 53 -16.62 -12.38 -1.64
C TYR A 53 -15.68 -13.58 -1.59
N LEU A 54 -14.67 -13.49 -0.72
CA LEU A 54 -13.74 -14.59 -0.45
C LEU A 54 -13.64 -14.79 1.07
N HIS A 55 -13.51 -16.03 1.49
CA HIS A 55 -13.10 -16.35 2.85
C HIS A 55 -11.63 -16.01 3.06
N VAL A 56 -11.25 -15.68 4.29
CA VAL A 56 -9.91 -15.23 4.63
C VAL A 56 -8.81 -16.21 4.23
N ASP A 57 -9.05 -17.51 4.38
CA ASP A 57 -8.15 -18.58 3.98
C ASP A 57 -7.89 -18.55 2.45
N ALA A 58 -8.95 -18.39 1.66
CA ALA A 58 -8.83 -18.25 0.21
C ALA A 58 -8.08 -16.97 -0.20
N VAL A 59 -8.28 -15.86 0.52
CA VAL A 59 -7.54 -14.61 0.29
C VAL A 59 -6.06 -14.78 0.58
N THR A 60 -5.69 -15.42 1.69
CA THR A 60 -4.27 -15.64 2.04
C THR A 60 -3.55 -16.50 1.02
N ILE A 61 -4.18 -17.59 0.55
CA ILE A 61 -3.63 -18.41 -0.53
C ILE A 61 -3.45 -17.59 -1.81
N ALA A 62 -4.45 -16.81 -2.17
CA ALA A 62 -4.43 -16.02 -3.40
C ALA A 62 -3.38 -14.90 -3.35
N LEU A 63 -3.18 -14.24 -2.20
CA LEU A 63 -2.14 -13.23 -2.01
C LEU A 63 -0.72 -13.78 -2.25
N VAL A 64 -0.49 -15.04 -1.86
CA VAL A 64 0.82 -15.69 -2.06
C VAL A 64 0.99 -16.18 -3.50
N ARG A 65 -0.07 -16.73 -4.13
CA ARG A 65 0.02 -17.37 -5.43
C ARG A 65 -0.18 -16.43 -6.62
N ASP A 66 -1.06 -15.45 -6.47
CA ASP A 66 -1.50 -14.55 -7.54
C ASP A 66 -1.94 -13.20 -6.94
N PRO A 67 -1.03 -12.41 -6.34
CA PRO A 67 -1.36 -11.14 -5.71
C PRO A 67 -1.93 -10.11 -6.71
N GLN A 68 -1.60 -10.24 -7.99
CA GLN A 68 -2.02 -9.31 -9.05
C GLN A 68 -3.52 -9.36 -9.34
N ARG A 69 -4.23 -10.38 -8.87
CA ARG A 69 -5.69 -10.46 -9.02
C ARG A 69 -6.45 -9.46 -8.17
N PHE A 70 -5.78 -8.84 -7.19
CA PHE A 70 -6.38 -7.92 -6.24
C PHE A 70 -6.10 -6.47 -6.63
N ASP A 71 -7.15 -5.68 -6.86
CA ASP A 71 -7.04 -4.22 -6.99
C ASP A 71 -7.31 -3.55 -5.64
N VAL A 72 -8.40 -3.95 -4.96
CA VAL A 72 -8.78 -3.45 -3.64
C VAL A 72 -9.38 -4.57 -2.81
N ILE A 73 -8.96 -4.68 -1.56
CA ILE A 73 -9.51 -5.61 -0.57
C ILE A 73 -10.22 -4.79 0.51
N VAL A 74 -11.49 -5.12 0.78
CA VAL A 74 -12.27 -4.51 1.87
C VAL A 74 -12.57 -5.60 2.90
N THR A 75 -12.19 -5.36 4.14
CA THR A 75 -12.35 -6.33 5.24
C THR A 75 -12.53 -5.60 6.57
N ASP A 76 -12.86 -6.31 7.64
CA ASP A 76 -12.84 -5.76 8.99
C ASP A 76 -11.40 -5.55 9.48
N ASN A 77 -11.25 -4.80 10.58
CA ASN A 77 -9.93 -4.41 11.07
C ASN A 77 -9.05 -5.61 11.47
N LEU A 78 -9.61 -6.61 12.14
CA LEU A 78 -8.85 -7.76 12.63
C LEU A 78 -8.26 -8.58 11.46
N ILE A 79 -9.08 -8.88 10.47
CA ILE A 79 -8.64 -9.62 9.28
C ILE A 79 -7.74 -8.74 8.42
N GLY A 80 -8.04 -7.44 8.35
CA GLY A 80 -7.24 -6.45 7.63
C GLY A 80 -5.80 -6.42 8.10
N ASP A 81 -5.55 -6.37 9.40
CA ASP A 81 -4.21 -6.36 9.99
C ASP A 81 -3.42 -7.62 9.59
N ILE A 82 -4.05 -8.80 9.67
CA ILE A 82 -3.40 -10.07 9.29
C ILE A 82 -3.07 -10.11 7.79
N ILE A 83 -4.02 -9.68 6.95
CA ILE A 83 -3.85 -9.71 5.49
C ILE A 83 -2.83 -8.67 5.04
N THR A 84 -2.77 -7.50 5.67
CA THR A 84 -1.81 -6.44 5.35
C THR A 84 -0.39 -6.88 5.65
N ASP A 85 -0.16 -7.54 6.78
CA ASP A 85 1.16 -8.09 7.12
C ASP A 85 1.60 -9.16 6.12
N LEU A 86 0.70 -10.06 5.74
CA LEU A 86 0.98 -11.06 4.70
C LEU A 86 1.27 -10.40 3.34
N ALA A 87 0.48 -9.42 2.93
CA ALA A 87 0.69 -8.68 1.69
C ALA A 87 2.05 -7.96 1.70
N SER A 88 2.39 -7.32 2.82
CA SER A 88 3.70 -6.67 3.00
C SER A 88 4.86 -7.67 2.89
N ALA A 89 4.73 -8.85 3.48
CA ALA A 89 5.75 -9.90 3.39
C ALA A 89 5.97 -10.38 1.94
N VAL A 90 4.88 -10.54 1.17
CA VAL A 90 4.94 -10.97 -0.25
C VAL A 90 5.53 -9.88 -1.15
N THR A 91 5.35 -8.60 -0.81
CA THR A 91 5.80 -7.46 -1.62
C THR A 91 7.20 -6.95 -1.26
N GLY A 92 7.87 -7.55 -0.29
CA GLY A 92 9.26 -7.21 0.03
C GLY A 92 9.51 -6.86 1.49
N GLY A 93 8.50 -6.88 2.33
CA GLY A 93 8.58 -6.68 3.78
C GLY A 93 7.88 -5.43 4.29
N VAL A 94 7.55 -5.45 5.57
CA VAL A 94 6.82 -4.36 6.25
C VAL A 94 7.56 -3.01 6.24
N GLY A 95 8.88 -3.01 6.06
CA GLY A 95 9.69 -1.79 5.93
C GLY A 95 9.43 -1.01 4.64
N LEU A 96 8.66 -1.56 3.71
CA LEU A 96 8.30 -0.93 2.43
C LEU A 96 6.82 -0.50 2.36
N ALA A 97 6.01 -0.79 3.36
CA ALA A 97 4.57 -0.60 3.34
C ALA A 97 4.16 0.71 4.03
N PRO A 98 3.68 1.72 3.29
CA PRO A 98 3.06 2.91 3.85
C PRO A 98 1.61 2.65 4.21
N SER A 99 1.06 3.48 5.10
CA SER A 99 -0.34 3.43 5.52
C SER A 99 -0.92 4.84 5.62
N ALA A 100 -2.24 4.93 5.51
CA ALA A 100 -2.99 6.15 5.73
C ALA A 100 -4.32 5.86 6.41
N ASN A 101 -4.68 6.72 7.36
CA ASN A 101 -6.00 6.79 7.94
C ASN A 101 -6.64 8.12 7.55
N ILE A 102 -7.53 8.09 6.55
CA ILE A 102 -8.06 9.27 5.90
C ILE A 102 -9.46 9.59 6.43
N ASN A 103 -9.62 10.79 7.00
CA ASN A 103 -10.93 11.34 7.32
C ASN A 103 -11.53 12.03 6.08
N THR A 104 -12.47 11.37 5.44
CA THR A 104 -13.12 11.87 4.21
C THR A 104 -14.08 13.03 4.48
N SER A 105 -14.55 13.24 5.73
CA SER A 105 -15.42 14.36 6.08
C SER A 105 -14.63 15.68 6.28
N GLY A 106 -13.32 15.60 6.51
CA GLY A 106 -12.48 16.76 6.81
C GLY A 106 -12.68 17.38 8.20
N GLU A 107 -13.55 16.78 9.05
CA GLU A 107 -13.80 17.30 10.42
C GLU A 107 -12.63 17.06 11.37
N PHE A 108 -11.81 16.06 11.10
CA PHE A 108 -10.63 15.68 11.87
C PHE A 108 -9.42 15.51 10.95
N PRO A 109 -8.19 15.60 11.47
CA PRO A 109 -6.99 15.39 10.66
C PRO A 109 -6.89 13.93 10.17
N SER A 110 -6.37 13.77 8.96
CA SER A 110 -5.92 12.48 8.45
C SER A 110 -4.51 12.15 8.95
N MET A 111 -4.14 10.86 9.00
CA MET A 111 -2.84 10.40 9.46
C MET A 111 -2.17 9.56 8.37
N PHE A 112 -0.85 9.72 8.23
CA PHE A 112 -0.03 9.00 7.27
C PHE A 112 1.20 8.47 7.99
N GLU A 113 1.39 7.16 7.99
CA GLU A 113 2.45 6.50 8.73
C GLU A 113 2.90 5.20 8.05
N PRO A 114 4.09 4.67 8.38
CA PRO A 114 4.45 3.31 8.03
C PRO A 114 3.54 2.29 8.72
N VAL A 115 3.30 1.14 8.09
CA VAL A 115 2.57 0.02 8.72
C VAL A 115 3.33 -0.54 9.92
N HIS A 116 4.68 -0.54 9.86
CA HIS A 116 5.51 -1.10 10.94
C HIS A 116 5.54 -0.21 12.20
N GLY A 117 5.71 -0.83 13.36
CA GLY A 117 5.89 -0.14 14.65
C GLY A 117 7.32 0.40 14.86
N SER A 118 7.61 0.75 16.12
CA SER A 118 8.86 1.43 16.53
C SER A 118 10.12 0.55 16.51
N ALA A 119 10.01 -0.78 16.47
CA ALA A 119 11.10 -1.75 16.43
C ALA A 119 12.25 -1.41 17.44
N PRO A 120 11.97 -1.39 18.75
CA PRO A 120 12.92 -0.92 19.76
C PRO A 120 14.25 -1.70 19.75
N ASP A 121 14.23 -2.96 19.33
CA ASP A 121 15.39 -3.85 19.28
C ASP A 121 16.49 -3.36 18.32
N ILE A 122 16.11 -2.57 17.31
CA ILE A 122 17.05 -2.01 16.33
C ILE A 122 17.21 -0.50 16.44
N ALA A 123 16.60 0.12 17.45
CA ALA A 123 16.71 1.56 17.65
C ALA A 123 18.18 2.00 17.80
N GLY A 124 18.56 3.07 17.10
CA GLY A 124 19.93 3.61 17.11
C GLY A 124 20.97 2.79 16.31
N THR A 125 20.63 1.62 15.79
CA THR A 125 21.58 0.77 15.03
C THR A 125 21.76 1.19 13.57
N GLY A 126 20.90 2.07 13.05
CA GLY A 126 20.92 2.47 11.63
C GLY A 126 20.49 1.38 10.66
N LYS A 127 19.80 0.33 11.13
CA LYS A 127 19.34 -0.81 10.30
C LYS A 127 17.92 -0.64 9.75
N ALA A 128 17.12 0.21 10.36
CA ALA A 128 15.73 0.42 9.92
C ALA A 128 15.67 0.92 8.48
N ASP A 129 14.74 0.37 7.69
CA ASP A 129 14.48 0.83 6.33
C ASP A 129 13.58 2.08 6.36
N PRO A 130 13.98 3.23 5.83
CA PRO A 130 13.17 4.44 5.86
C PRO A 130 12.12 4.49 4.74
N THR A 131 12.08 3.52 3.84
CA THR A 131 11.29 3.55 2.61
C THR A 131 9.78 3.69 2.90
N ALA A 132 9.25 2.94 3.87
CA ALA A 132 7.82 3.05 4.23
C ALA A 132 7.45 4.45 4.71
N ALA A 133 8.29 5.08 5.55
CA ALA A 133 8.07 6.45 6.02
C ALA A 133 8.12 7.47 4.86
N ILE A 134 9.05 7.29 3.91
CA ILE A 134 9.14 8.14 2.71
C ILE A 134 7.91 7.94 1.81
N LEU A 135 7.45 6.72 1.61
CA LEU A 135 6.23 6.44 0.84
C LEU A 135 4.96 6.98 1.51
N SER A 136 4.94 7.06 2.85
CA SER A 136 3.83 7.72 3.56
C SER A 136 3.73 9.21 3.22
N ILE A 137 4.86 9.88 2.91
CA ILE A 137 4.85 11.25 2.38
C ILE A 137 4.21 11.29 0.98
N ALA A 138 4.44 10.29 0.14
CA ALA A 138 3.77 10.23 -1.17
C ALA A 138 2.25 10.11 -1.04
N LEU A 139 1.76 9.31 -0.07
CA LEU A 139 0.32 9.25 0.24
C LEU A 139 -0.23 10.58 0.75
N LEU A 140 0.52 11.28 1.62
CA LEU A 140 0.16 12.62 2.08
C LEU A 140 0.07 13.62 0.93
N LEU A 141 1.03 13.59 0.00
CA LEU A 141 1.05 14.48 -1.16
C LEU A 141 -0.15 14.23 -2.09
N ASP A 142 -0.55 12.98 -2.32
CA ASP A 142 -1.78 12.66 -3.05
C ASP A 142 -3.02 13.21 -2.35
N HIS A 143 -3.09 13.07 -1.02
CA HIS A 143 -4.21 13.59 -0.23
C HIS A 143 -4.29 15.14 -0.27
N LEU A 144 -3.17 15.80 -0.49
CA LEU A 144 -3.08 17.26 -0.63
C LEU A 144 -3.21 17.74 -2.08
N ASP A 145 -3.72 16.91 -3.00
CA ASP A 145 -3.87 17.18 -4.43
C ASP A 145 -2.55 17.58 -5.13
N ARG A 146 -1.43 16.92 -4.72
CA ARG A 146 -0.10 17.10 -5.32
C ARG A 146 0.42 15.80 -5.96
N PRO A 147 -0.27 15.24 -6.96
CA PRO A 147 0.05 13.94 -7.53
C PRO A 147 1.42 13.91 -8.26
N GLU A 148 1.85 15.03 -8.82
CA GLU A 148 3.15 15.13 -9.50
C GLU A 148 4.32 14.97 -8.52
N ASP A 149 4.23 15.61 -7.36
CA ASP A 149 5.23 15.49 -6.31
C ASP A 149 5.20 14.08 -5.67
N ALA A 150 4.01 13.51 -5.48
CA ALA A 150 3.86 12.14 -5.04
C ALA A 150 4.50 11.14 -6.01
N ALA A 151 4.32 11.34 -7.31
CA ALA A 151 4.94 10.53 -8.36
C ALA A 151 6.48 10.61 -8.30
N ARG A 152 7.06 11.81 -8.14
CA ARG A 152 8.51 11.99 -8.00
C ARG A 152 9.07 11.20 -6.81
N VAL A 153 8.39 11.23 -5.66
CA VAL A 153 8.80 10.45 -4.48
C VAL A 153 8.76 8.94 -4.78
N ARG A 154 7.69 8.44 -5.41
CA ARG A 154 7.56 7.03 -5.78
C ARG A 154 8.62 6.59 -6.78
N GLU A 155 8.91 7.40 -7.79
CA GLU A 155 9.95 7.12 -8.79
C GLU A 155 11.34 7.06 -8.14
N ALA A 156 11.66 7.99 -7.23
CA ALA A 156 12.91 8.00 -6.49
C ALA A 156 13.08 6.72 -5.63
N VAL A 157 12.02 6.31 -4.94
CA VAL A 157 11.98 5.07 -4.16
C VAL A 157 12.14 3.84 -5.07
N SER A 158 11.42 3.79 -6.20
CA SER A 158 11.50 2.68 -7.15
C SER A 158 12.92 2.53 -7.70
N ALA A 159 13.56 3.62 -8.11
CA ALA A 159 14.93 3.63 -8.57
C ALA A 159 15.93 3.18 -7.49
N ASN A 160 15.73 3.61 -6.22
CA ASN A 160 16.54 3.15 -5.10
C ASN A 160 16.38 1.64 -4.87
N ASN A 161 15.17 1.11 -4.89
CA ASN A 161 14.89 -0.30 -4.68
C ASN A 161 15.49 -1.18 -5.79
N ALA A 162 15.47 -0.74 -7.03
CA ALA A 162 16.11 -1.44 -8.15
C ALA A 162 17.62 -1.60 -7.95
N THR A 163 18.30 -0.57 -7.44
CA THR A 163 19.75 -0.64 -7.15
C THR A 163 20.07 -1.51 -5.93
N ARG A 164 19.12 -1.64 -5.01
CA ARG A 164 19.27 -2.38 -3.75
C ARG A 164 19.30 -3.90 -3.95
N ALA A 165 18.56 -4.42 -4.91
CA ALA A 165 18.44 -5.85 -5.16
C ALA A 165 19.78 -6.55 -5.47
N SER A 166 20.81 -5.79 -5.87
CA SER A 166 22.14 -6.29 -6.27
C SER A 166 23.29 -5.71 -5.48
N GLY A 167 23.02 -4.87 -4.47
CA GLY A 167 24.05 -4.14 -3.72
C GLY A 167 24.27 -4.65 -2.28
N PRO A 168 25.34 -4.16 -1.61
CA PRO A 168 25.56 -4.43 -0.19
C PRO A 168 24.47 -3.81 0.68
N ALA A 169 24.33 -4.32 1.93
CA ALA A 169 23.42 -3.74 2.91
C ALA A 169 23.82 -2.28 3.20
N ARG A 170 22.83 -1.38 3.20
CA ARG A 170 23.01 0.06 3.45
C ARG A 170 22.31 0.46 4.75
N THR A 171 22.82 1.51 5.38
CA THR A 171 22.23 2.09 6.58
C THR A 171 20.98 2.90 6.25
N THR A 172 20.12 3.12 7.26
CA THR A 172 18.95 4.00 7.19
C THR A 172 19.29 5.36 6.55
N SER A 173 20.39 5.98 7.00
CA SER A 173 20.81 7.30 6.51
C SER A 173 21.30 7.29 5.07
N GLU A 174 21.96 6.21 4.63
CA GLU A 174 22.41 6.06 3.24
C GLU A 174 21.24 5.88 2.29
N ILE A 175 20.26 5.07 2.67
CA ILE A 175 19.03 4.87 1.88
C ILE A 175 18.26 6.19 1.76
N GLY A 176 18.00 6.87 2.89
CA GLY A 176 17.25 8.12 2.91
C GLY A 176 17.94 9.22 2.08
N ARG A 177 19.27 9.33 2.16
CA ARG A 177 20.04 10.31 1.39
C ARG A 177 19.99 10.01 -0.12
N ASP A 178 20.13 8.74 -0.51
CA ASP A 178 20.07 8.35 -1.93
C ASP A 178 18.70 8.65 -2.53
N ILE A 179 17.60 8.37 -1.80
CA ILE A 179 16.24 8.72 -2.25
C ILE A 179 16.09 10.24 -2.36
N ALA A 180 16.52 11.00 -1.36
CA ALA A 180 16.41 12.45 -1.37
C ALA A 180 17.19 13.13 -2.52
N GLN A 181 18.28 12.54 -2.97
CA GLN A 181 19.06 13.04 -4.11
C GLN A 181 18.41 12.79 -5.47
N ARG A 182 17.40 11.92 -5.52
CA ARG A 182 16.66 11.55 -6.74
C ARG A 182 15.35 12.33 -6.92
N ILE A 183 14.85 12.95 -5.84
CA ILE A 183 13.67 13.82 -5.87
C ILE A 183 14.03 15.21 -6.43
#